data_52a493a4fa94fbf66005d8df344d99f4
#
_entry.id   52a493a4fa94fbf66005d8df344d99f4
#
_cell.length_a   1.000
_cell.length_b   1.000
_cell.length_c   1.000
_cell.angle_alpha   90.00
_cell.angle_beta   90.00
_cell.angle_gamma   90.00
#
_symmetry.space_group_name_H-M   'P 1'
#
loop_
_entity.id
_entity.type
_entity.pdbx_description
1 polymer ?
#
loop_
_entity_poly.entity_id
_entity_poly.type
_entity_poly.pdbx_seq_one_letter_code
_entity_poly.pdbx_strand_id
1 'polypeptide(L)'
;MCIRDRLAVLLNRVAGRIADASMLIACFILLWLVGLTCVDVVGRYFFRAPVTGATELVQISMAGIIFFSLPAMFLRDDQVIVDLFSFVRKGWFGWAISLAFSVTTVVAVWIIADRVSGYAIRAFEDGDETIYLKIPLYLVVWGITVLIYLSGVFAAVRGIRILFSPGRQLPDETGAREFTE
;
A
#
# COMPACT_ATOMS: atom_id res chain seq x y z
N MET A 1 19.61 16.90 -23.71
CA MET A 1 19.14 15.89 -22.74
C MET A 1 19.05 16.59 -21.38
N CYS A 2 17.82 17.04 -21.02
CA CYS A 2 17.63 18.00 -19.93
C CYS A 2 17.84 17.37 -18.54
N ILE A 3 18.34 18.18 -17.60
CA ILE A 3 18.49 17.84 -16.16
C ILE A 3 17.19 17.27 -15.61
N ARG A 4 16.03 17.71 -16.11
CA ARG A 4 14.69 17.23 -15.78
C ARG A 4 14.48 15.74 -16.07
N ASP A 5 15.06 15.22 -17.16
CA ASP A 5 14.89 13.81 -17.53
C ASP A 5 15.73 12.89 -16.62
N ARG A 6 16.93 13.34 -16.23
CA ARG A 6 17.77 12.60 -15.27
C ARG A 6 17.14 12.56 -13.88
N LEU A 7 16.56 13.66 -13.42
CA LEU A 7 15.85 13.72 -12.13
C LEU A 7 14.61 12.80 -12.13
N ALA A 8 13.84 12.79 -13.21
CA ALA A 8 12.68 11.91 -13.34
C ALA A 8 13.05 10.43 -13.32
N VAL A 9 14.15 10.04 -13.97
CA VAL A 9 14.67 8.66 -13.97
C VAL A 9 15.18 8.26 -12.59
N LEU A 10 15.90 9.15 -11.90
CA LEU A 10 16.41 8.88 -10.55
C LEU A 10 15.25 8.73 -9.55
N LEU A 11 14.28 9.66 -9.58
CA LEU A 11 13.09 9.58 -8.72
C LEU A 11 12.31 8.29 -8.96
N ASN A 12 12.16 7.87 -10.21
CA ASN A 12 11.45 6.62 -10.54
C ASN A 12 12.22 5.39 -10.05
N ARG A 13 13.55 5.40 -10.13
CA ARG A 13 14.39 4.30 -9.64
C ARG A 13 14.37 4.21 -8.11
N VAL A 14 14.42 5.34 -7.43
CA VAL A 14 14.34 5.39 -5.95
C VAL A 14 12.95 4.95 -5.47
N ALA A 15 11.90 5.48 -6.09
CA ALA A 15 10.52 5.09 -5.79
C ALA A 15 10.32 3.58 -6.00
N GLY A 16 10.85 3.01 -7.10
CA GLY A 16 10.80 1.57 -7.38
C GLY A 16 11.47 0.75 -6.28
N ARG A 17 12.67 1.14 -5.85
CA ARG A 17 13.37 0.44 -4.76
C ARG A 17 12.64 0.50 -3.43
N ILE A 18 12.02 1.64 -3.11
CA ILE A 18 11.22 1.80 -1.89
C ILE A 18 9.99 0.89 -1.97
N ALA A 19 9.30 0.85 -3.11
CA ALA A 19 8.16 -0.02 -3.32
C ALA A 19 8.52 -1.51 -3.23
N ASP A 20 9.66 -1.91 -3.83
CA ASP A 20 10.14 -3.29 -3.76
C ASP A 20 10.52 -3.68 -2.32
N ALA A 21 11.19 -2.79 -1.59
CA ALA A 21 11.55 -3.02 -0.20
C ALA A 21 10.30 -3.13 0.69
N SER A 22 9.30 -2.27 0.50
CA SER A 22 8.06 -2.33 1.26
C SER A 22 7.28 -3.62 0.99
N MET A 23 7.28 -4.09 -0.27
CA MET A 23 6.65 -5.37 -0.63
C MET A 23 7.38 -6.57 -0.01
N LEU A 24 8.71 -6.57 0.02
CA LEU A 24 9.49 -7.61 0.69
C LEU A 24 9.20 -7.65 2.20
N ILE A 25 9.07 -6.49 2.84
CA ILE A 25 8.69 -6.41 4.25
C ILE A 25 7.29 -6.99 4.46
N ALA A 26 6.33 -6.66 3.61
CA ALA A 26 4.97 -7.22 3.67
C ALA A 26 4.97 -8.75 3.53
N CYS A 27 5.76 -9.30 2.60
CA CYS A 27 5.93 -10.75 2.44
C CYS A 27 6.55 -11.41 3.69
N PHE A 28 7.53 -10.77 4.30
CA PHE A 28 8.15 -11.28 5.52
C PHE A 28 7.16 -11.28 6.69
N ILE A 29 6.36 -10.21 6.85
CA ILE A 29 5.32 -10.13 7.87
C ILE A 29 4.25 -11.21 7.63
N LEU A 30 3.90 -11.49 6.36
CA LEU A 30 2.96 -12.57 6.02
C LEU A 30 3.49 -13.94 6.44
N LEU A 31 4.75 -14.25 6.15
CA LEU A 31 5.38 -15.51 6.57
C LEU A 31 5.43 -15.63 8.11
N TRP A 32 5.76 -14.53 8.78
CA TRP A 32 5.73 -14.45 10.23
C TRP A 32 4.31 -14.74 10.77
N LEU A 33 3.28 -14.12 10.18
CA LEU A 33 1.88 -14.32 10.57
C LEU A 33 1.45 -15.78 10.42
N VAL A 34 1.82 -16.43 9.31
CA VAL A 34 1.54 -17.86 9.10
C VAL A 34 2.24 -18.72 10.15
N GLY A 35 3.52 -18.45 10.42
CA GLY A 35 4.26 -19.15 11.46
C GLY A 35 3.64 -18.97 12.85
N LEU A 36 3.27 -17.74 13.20
CA LEU A 36 2.63 -17.43 14.48
C LEU A 36 1.30 -18.18 14.64
N THR A 37 0.46 -18.18 13.62
CA THR A 37 -0.83 -18.90 13.66
C THR A 37 -0.65 -20.41 13.76
N CYS A 38 0.35 -20.99 13.07
CA CYS A 38 0.67 -22.41 13.20
C CYS A 38 1.10 -22.75 14.64
N VAL A 39 1.97 -21.94 15.24
CA VAL A 39 2.43 -22.13 16.62
C VAL A 39 1.28 -21.99 17.61
N ASP A 40 0.40 -21.00 17.45
CA ASP A 40 -0.77 -20.82 18.33
C ASP A 40 -1.72 -22.02 18.25
N VAL A 41 -2.00 -22.50 17.02
CA VAL A 41 -2.85 -23.67 16.81
C VAL A 41 -2.26 -24.93 17.46
N VAL A 42 -0.97 -25.21 17.22
CA VAL A 42 -0.30 -26.36 17.81
C VAL A 42 -0.25 -26.24 19.34
N GLY A 43 0.08 -25.06 19.86
CA GLY A 43 0.10 -24.80 21.30
C GLY A 43 -1.27 -25.03 21.95
N ARG A 44 -2.32 -24.61 21.30
CA ARG A 44 -3.70 -24.76 21.77
C ARG A 44 -4.16 -26.22 21.77
N TYR A 45 -3.88 -26.97 20.69
CA TYR A 45 -4.38 -28.35 20.56
C TYR A 45 -3.51 -29.38 21.26
N PHE A 46 -2.19 -29.28 21.20
CA PHE A 46 -1.27 -30.25 21.79
C PHE A 46 -0.91 -29.94 23.24
N PHE A 47 -0.70 -28.66 23.55
CA PHE A 47 -0.22 -28.26 24.88
C PHE A 47 -1.31 -27.63 25.74
N ARG A 48 -2.50 -27.38 25.21
CA ARG A 48 -3.59 -26.65 25.88
C ARG A 48 -3.16 -25.27 26.42
N ALA A 49 -2.10 -24.71 25.86
CA ALA A 49 -1.52 -23.43 26.21
C ALA A 49 -1.50 -22.53 24.96
N PRO A 50 -2.54 -21.70 24.74
CA PRO A 50 -2.55 -20.73 23.66
C PRO A 50 -1.47 -19.66 23.88
N VAL A 51 -0.94 -19.12 22.80
CA VAL A 51 0.02 -18.00 22.88
C VAL A 51 -0.71 -16.76 23.39
N THR A 52 -0.33 -16.27 24.57
CA THR A 52 -0.90 -15.04 25.15
C THR A 52 -0.58 -13.85 24.24
N GLY A 53 -1.61 -13.11 23.82
CA GLY A 53 -1.46 -11.96 22.93
C GLY A 53 -1.34 -12.30 21.43
N ALA A 54 -1.53 -13.57 21.02
CA ALA A 54 -1.51 -13.96 19.61
C ALA A 54 -2.48 -13.11 18.76
N THR A 55 -3.67 -12.83 19.27
CA THR A 55 -4.67 -11.99 18.59
C THR A 55 -4.19 -10.57 18.31
N GLU A 56 -3.45 -9.96 19.23
CA GLU A 56 -2.89 -8.62 19.07
C GLU A 56 -1.78 -8.62 18.02
N LEU A 57 -0.89 -9.63 18.06
CA LEU A 57 0.16 -9.80 17.04
C LEU A 57 -0.42 -10.04 15.64
N VAL A 58 -1.51 -10.82 15.53
CA VAL A 58 -2.21 -11.03 14.27
C VAL A 58 -2.78 -9.71 13.74
N GLN A 59 -3.45 -8.91 14.57
CA GLN A 59 -4.01 -7.63 14.18
C GLN A 59 -2.95 -6.65 13.69
N ILE A 60 -1.84 -6.50 14.42
CA ILE A 60 -0.72 -5.63 14.05
C ILE A 60 -0.08 -6.13 12.74
N SER A 61 0.12 -7.44 12.59
CA SER A 61 0.70 -8.02 11.39
C SER A 61 -0.20 -7.83 10.17
N MET A 62 -1.52 -8.01 10.30
CA MET A 62 -2.48 -7.74 9.22
C MET A 62 -2.45 -6.28 8.78
N ALA A 63 -2.46 -5.34 9.73
CA ALA A 63 -2.31 -3.93 9.44
C ALA A 63 -0.97 -3.68 8.72
N GLY A 64 0.14 -4.25 9.20
CA GLY A 64 1.44 -4.15 8.58
C GLY A 64 1.43 -4.62 7.12
N ILE A 65 0.90 -5.80 6.83
CA ILE A 65 0.83 -6.34 5.46
C ILE A 65 0.08 -5.37 4.54
N ILE A 66 -1.08 -4.88 4.96
CA ILE A 66 -1.91 -3.97 4.16
C ILE A 66 -1.13 -2.67 3.86
N PHE A 67 -0.61 -2.02 4.89
CA PHE A 67 -0.02 -0.69 4.73
C PHE A 67 1.37 -0.73 4.07
N PHE A 68 2.17 -1.79 4.26
CA PHE A 68 3.43 -1.95 3.54
C PHE A 68 3.23 -2.31 2.05
N SER A 69 2.10 -2.90 1.66
CA SER A 69 1.80 -3.19 0.25
C SER A 69 1.31 -1.96 -0.54
N LEU A 70 0.72 -0.94 0.13
CA LEU A 70 0.17 0.24 -0.53
C LEU A 70 1.15 0.99 -1.42
N PRO A 71 2.40 1.32 -0.99
CA PRO A 71 3.33 2.05 -1.84
C PRO A 71 3.65 1.33 -3.15
N ALA A 72 3.80 -0.01 -3.09
CA ALA A 72 4.05 -0.83 -4.27
C ALA A 72 2.85 -0.84 -5.22
N MET A 73 1.64 -0.97 -4.69
CA MET A 73 0.39 -0.97 -5.44
C MET A 73 0.18 0.33 -6.21
N PHE A 74 0.45 1.48 -5.59
CA PHE A 74 0.31 2.78 -6.25
C PHE A 74 1.38 3.05 -7.30
N LEU A 75 2.59 2.49 -7.13
CA LEU A 75 3.69 2.72 -8.05
C LEU A 75 3.63 1.82 -9.30
N ARG A 76 3.22 0.54 -9.12
CA ARG A 76 3.21 -0.47 -10.18
C ARG A 76 1.96 -0.47 -11.05
N ASP A 77 1.02 0.47 -10.80
CA ASP A 77 -0.27 0.52 -11.51
C ASP A 77 -1.14 -0.73 -11.35
N ASP A 78 -0.82 -1.61 -10.37
CA ASP A 78 -1.57 -2.82 -10.05
C ASP A 78 -2.95 -2.53 -9.44
N GLN A 79 -3.40 -1.27 -9.50
CA GLN A 79 -4.80 -0.97 -9.24
C GLN A 79 -5.60 -1.61 -10.35
N VAL A 80 -6.40 -2.60 -9.98
CA VAL A 80 -7.41 -3.20 -10.86
C VAL A 80 -8.35 -2.09 -11.33
N ILE A 81 -7.92 -1.38 -12.37
CA ILE A 81 -8.83 -0.62 -13.21
C ILE A 81 -9.63 -1.72 -13.88
N VAL A 82 -10.79 -2.00 -13.30
CA VAL A 82 -11.70 -3.00 -13.85
C VAL A 82 -11.84 -2.69 -15.33
N ASP A 83 -11.35 -3.56 -16.20
CA ASP A 83 -11.39 -3.45 -17.65
C ASP A 83 -12.84 -3.45 -18.22
N LEU A 84 -13.84 -3.33 -17.34
CA LEU A 84 -15.25 -3.22 -17.71
C LEU A 84 -15.53 -2.04 -18.65
N PHE A 85 -14.65 -1.05 -18.71
CA PHE A 85 -14.81 0.13 -19.57
C PHE A 85 -13.70 0.28 -20.61
N SER A 86 -13.05 -0.80 -21.03
CA SER A 86 -12.04 -0.76 -22.11
C SER A 86 -12.59 -0.14 -23.39
N PHE A 87 -13.90 -0.29 -23.64
CA PHE A 87 -14.58 0.31 -24.77
C PHE A 87 -14.70 1.86 -24.71
N VAL A 88 -14.79 2.43 -23.50
CA VAL A 88 -14.90 3.90 -23.28
C VAL A 88 -13.53 4.55 -23.23
N ARG A 89 -12.44 3.79 -23.12
CA ARG A 89 -11.07 4.28 -22.95
C ARG A 89 -10.41 4.82 -24.22
N LYS A 90 -11.04 4.72 -25.39
CA LYS A 90 -10.57 5.34 -26.64
C LYS A 90 -11.00 6.81 -26.71
N GLY A 91 -10.02 7.73 -26.59
CA GLY A 91 -10.21 9.15 -26.78
C GLY A 91 -10.16 10.01 -25.51
N TRP A 92 -10.62 11.24 -25.58
CA TRP A 92 -10.66 12.24 -24.50
C TRP A 92 -11.41 11.74 -23.24
N PHE A 93 -12.52 11.00 -23.42
CA PHE A 93 -13.29 10.47 -22.30
C PHE A 93 -12.45 9.51 -21.43
N GLY A 94 -11.61 8.67 -22.02
CA GLY A 94 -10.74 7.78 -21.27
C GLY A 94 -9.70 8.53 -20.43
N TRP A 95 -9.14 9.59 -20.97
CA TRP A 95 -8.22 10.46 -20.22
C TRP A 95 -8.93 11.16 -19.06
N ALA A 96 -10.13 11.72 -19.28
CA ALA A 96 -10.91 12.39 -18.25
C ALA A 96 -11.29 11.43 -17.09
N ILE A 97 -11.69 10.22 -17.39
CA ILE A 97 -12.02 9.18 -16.42
C ILE A 97 -10.77 8.81 -15.61
N SER A 98 -9.62 8.55 -16.25
CA SER A 98 -8.37 8.23 -15.57
C SER A 98 -7.91 9.36 -14.66
N LEU A 99 -8.10 10.61 -15.07
CA LEU A 99 -7.81 11.77 -14.26
C LEU A 99 -8.74 11.86 -13.05
N ALA A 100 -10.04 11.66 -13.24
CA ALA A 100 -11.02 11.69 -12.17
C ALA A 100 -10.71 10.60 -11.11
N PHE A 101 -10.42 9.39 -11.53
CA PHE A 101 -10.00 8.32 -10.62
C PHE A 101 -8.72 8.65 -9.87
N SER A 102 -7.70 9.19 -10.55
CA SER A 102 -6.45 9.57 -9.91
C SER A 102 -6.65 10.67 -8.86
N VAL A 103 -7.43 11.70 -9.17
CA VAL A 103 -7.76 12.77 -8.24
C VAL A 103 -8.53 12.24 -7.03
N THR A 104 -9.56 11.41 -7.28
CA THR A 104 -10.35 10.79 -6.21
C THR A 104 -9.47 9.94 -5.29
N THR A 105 -8.57 9.15 -5.85
CA THR A 105 -7.62 8.32 -5.08
C THR A 105 -6.71 9.18 -4.21
N VAL A 106 -6.11 10.23 -4.76
CA VAL A 106 -5.22 11.13 -4.00
C VAL A 106 -5.98 11.82 -2.87
N VAL A 107 -7.18 12.33 -3.14
CA VAL A 107 -8.03 12.98 -2.13
C VAL A 107 -8.42 11.99 -1.03
N ALA A 108 -8.84 10.78 -1.39
CA ALA A 108 -9.21 9.75 -0.43
C ALA A 108 -8.05 9.36 0.47
N VAL A 109 -6.86 9.10 -0.10
CA VAL A 109 -5.64 8.75 0.66
C VAL A 109 -5.25 9.89 1.60
N TRP A 110 -5.37 11.15 1.15
CA TRP A 110 -5.06 12.32 1.98
C TRP A 110 -6.01 12.45 3.17
N ILE A 111 -7.33 12.30 2.94
CA ILE A 111 -8.32 12.33 4.01
C ILE A 111 -8.07 11.21 5.03
N ILE A 112 -7.77 9.99 4.55
CA ILE A 112 -7.46 8.86 5.42
C ILE A 112 -6.20 9.15 6.25
N ALA A 113 -5.13 9.68 5.63
CA ALA A 113 -3.90 10.04 6.31
C ALA A 113 -4.13 11.05 7.43
N ASP A 114 -4.94 12.09 7.17
CA ASP A 114 -5.30 13.10 8.17
C ASP A 114 -6.07 12.50 9.35
N ARG A 115 -7.05 11.64 9.07
CA ARG A 115 -7.82 10.97 10.13
C ARG A 115 -6.98 10.02 10.98
N VAL A 116 -6.11 9.24 10.34
CA VAL A 116 -5.23 8.30 11.03
C VAL A 116 -4.17 9.03 11.85
N SER A 117 -3.63 10.15 11.35
CA SER A 117 -2.68 10.97 12.12
C SER A 117 -3.33 11.58 13.36
N GLY A 118 -4.57 12.07 13.26
CA GLY A 118 -5.34 12.55 14.40
C GLY A 118 -5.64 11.45 15.44
N TYR A 119 -5.83 10.21 14.99
CA TYR A 119 -5.96 9.07 15.91
C TYR A 119 -4.63 8.75 16.61
N ALA A 120 -3.50 8.81 15.88
CA ALA A 120 -2.17 8.58 16.45
C ALA A 120 -1.84 9.58 17.57
N ILE A 121 -2.22 10.85 17.40
CA ILE A 121 -2.01 11.88 18.43
C ILE A 121 -2.83 11.58 19.67
N ARG A 122 -4.12 11.25 19.52
CA ARG A 122 -4.99 10.89 20.66
C ARG A 122 -4.48 9.64 21.38
N ALA A 123 -4.11 8.58 20.65
CA ALA A 123 -3.55 7.37 21.24
C ALA A 123 -2.24 7.64 22.03
N PHE A 124 -1.50 8.68 21.66
CA PHE A 124 -0.33 9.13 22.41
C PHE A 124 -0.72 9.87 23.67
N GLU A 125 -1.72 10.78 23.60
CA GLU A 125 -2.21 11.56 24.74
C GLU A 125 -2.91 10.68 25.78
N ASP A 126 -3.70 9.70 25.32
CA ASP A 126 -4.45 8.77 26.18
C ASP A 126 -3.56 7.65 26.76
N GLY A 127 -2.34 7.48 26.22
CA GLY A 127 -1.42 6.43 26.64
C GLY A 127 -1.93 5.01 26.34
N ASP A 128 -2.65 4.86 25.22
CA ASP A 128 -3.25 3.59 24.83
C ASP A 128 -2.21 2.50 24.59
N GLU A 129 -2.35 1.39 25.33
CA GLU A 129 -1.53 0.19 25.21
C GLU A 129 -2.38 -1.03 24.85
N THR A 130 -1.78 -2.01 24.18
CA THR A 130 -2.45 -3.31 23.95
C THR A 130 -2.62 -4.06 25.26
N ILE A 131 -3.72 -4.84 25.38
CA ILE A 131 -4.17 -5.44 26.65
C ILE A 131 -3.17 -6.48 27.19
N TYR A 132 -2.61 -7.32 26.30
CA TYR A 132 -1.75 -8.45 26.70
C TYR A 132 -0.26 -8.14 26.57
N LEU A 133 0.17 -7.53 25.44
CA LEU A 133 1.58 -7.26 25.18
C LEU A 133 2.05 -5.89 25.68
N LYS A 134 1.11 -5.01 26.09
CA LYS A 134 1.42 -3.62 26.50
C LYS A 134 2.27 -2.86 25.47
N ILE A 135 2.05 -3.16 24.18
CA ILE A 135 2.68 -2.43 23.10
C ILE A 135 2.00 -1.06 23.00
N PRO A 136 2.74 0.05 23.02
CA PRO A 136 2.14 1.36 22.89
C PRO A 136 1.54 1.52 21.49
N LEU A 137 0.21 1.68 21.43
CA LEU A 137 -0.57 1.68 20.21
C LEU A 137 -0.18 2.82 19.27
N TYR A 138 0.22 3.97 19.83
CA TYR A 138 0.66 5.13 19.06
C TYR A 138 1.82 4.82 18.11
N LEU A 139 2.74 3.93 18.49
CA LEU A 139 3.92 3.59 17.69
C LEU A 139 3.51 2.84 16.41
N VAL A 140 2.56 1.92 16.52
CA VAL A 140 2.00 1.19 15.39
C VAL A 140 1.24 2.13 14.46
N VAL A 141 0.39 3.00 15.02
CA VAL A 141 -0.42 3.95 14.24
C VAL A 141 0.44 5.00 13.56
N TRP A 142 1.52 5.50 14.20
CA TRP A 142 2.48 6.38 13.56
C TRP A 142 3.19 5.72 12.38
N GLY A 143 3.60 4.46 12.54
CA GLY A 143 4.18 3.69 11.43
C GLY A 143 3.23 3.58 10.24
N ILE A 144 1.96 3.26 10.49
CA ILE A 144 0.89 3.22 9.50
C ILE A 144 0.71 4.58 8.82
N THR A 145 0.66 5.65 9.60
CA THR A 145 0.48 7.03 9.10
C THR A 145 1.59 7.40 8.10
N VAL A 146 2.84 7.10 8.42
CA VAL A 146 3.98 7.37 7.51
C VAL A 146 3.83 6.61 6.20
N LEU A 147 3.41 5.33 6.25
CA LEU A 147 3.21 4.53 5.04
C LEU A 147 2.05 5.05 4.17
N ILE A 148 0.97 5.54 4.79
CA ILE A 148 -0.14 6.16 4.07
C ILE A 148 0.32 7.45 3.38
N TYR A 149 1.06 8.33 4.06
CA TYR A 149 1.61 9.54 3.43
C TYR A 149 2.55 9.21 2.28
N LEU A 150 3.43 8.21 2.46
CA LEU A 150 4.34 7.76 1.41
C LEU A 150 3.58 7.26 0.18
N SER A 151 2.53 6.46 0.38
CA SER A 151 1.67 5.96 -0.71
C SER A 151 0.89 7.10 -1.38
N GLY A 152 0.43 8.09 -0.60
CA GLY A 152 -0.22 9.30 -1.11
C GLY A 152 0.70 10.12 -2.03
N VAL A 153 1.98 10.25 -1.68
CA VAL A 153 2.97 10.91 -2.55
C VAL A 153 3.14 10.14 -3.87
N PHE A 154 3.21 8.81 -3.84
CA PHE A 154 3.30 8.02 -5.07
C PHE A 154 2.04 8.14 -5.94
N ALA A 155 0.86 8.12 -5.33
CA ALA A 155 -0.41 8.36 -6.01
C ALA A 155 -0.45 9.76 -6.66
N ALA A 156 0.02 10.80 -5.96
CA ALA A 156 0.08 12.17 -6.48
C ALA A 156 1.06 12.29 -7.65
N VAL A 157 2.25 11.72 -7.56
CA VAL A 157 3.24 11.70 -8.65
C VAL A 157 2.67 11.03 -9.89
N ARG A 158 1.92 9.94 -9.72
CA ARG A 158 1.21 9.27 -10.81
C ARG A 158 0.15 10.18 -11.43
N GLY A 159 -0.70 10.81 -10.62
CA GLY A 159 -1.73 11.74 -11.10
C GLY A 159 -1.15 12.87 -11.95
N ILE A 160 -0.02 13.43 -11.52
CA ILE A 160 0.71 14.47 -12.26
C ILE A 160 1.21 13.93 -13.61
N ARG A 161 1.71 12.68 -13.68
CA ARG A 161 2.16 12.08 -14.94
C ARG A 161 1.01 11.91 -15.95
N ILE A 162 -0.17 11.50 -15.49
CA ILE A 162 -1.38 11.39 -16.34
C ILE A 162 -1.77 12.77 -16.87
N LEU A 163 -1.64 13.82 -16.07
CA LEU A 163 -1.97 15.19 -16.46
C LEU A 163 -1.06 15.70 -17.58
N PHE A 164 0.25 15.41 -17.50
CA PHE A 164 1.25 15.90 -18.47
C PHE A 164 1.44 15.02 -19.70
N SER A 165 0.79 13.85 -19.78
CA SER A 165 0.95 12.93 -20.92
C SER A 165 -0.40 12.45 -21.47
N PRO A 166 -1.20 13.32 -22.10
CA PRO A 166 -2.56 13.01 -22.55
C PRO A 166 -2.65 12.00 -23.70
N GLY A 167 -1.56 11.38 -24.13
CA GLY A 167 -1.56 10.48 -25.30
C GLY A 167 -0.67 9.25 -25.21
N ARG A 168 0.04 9.05 -24.10
CA ARG A 168 0.89 7.88 -23.95
C ARG A 168 0.08 6.78 -23.26
N GLN A 169 -0.59 5.97 -24.07
CA GLN A 169 -1.18 4.70 -23.62
C GLN A 169 -0.07 3.93 -22.88
N LEU A 170 -0.38 3.45 -21.67
CA LEU A 170 0.45 2.50 -20.95
C LEU A 170 0.74 1.32 -21.89
N PRO A 171 1.93 0.73 -21.84
CA PRO A 171 2.27 -0.42 -22.69
C PRO A 171 1.19 -1.48 -22.54
N ASP A 172 0.58 -1.86 -23.64
CA ASP A 172 -0.26 -3.03 -23.73
C ASP A 172 0.52 -4.21 -23.17
N GLU A 173 0.03 -4.84 -22.14
CA GLU A 173 0.61 -6.08 -21.62
C GLU A 173 0.45 -7.19 -22.67
N THR A 174 1.36 -7.19 -23.63
CA THR A 174 1.50 -8.28 -24.60
C THR A 174 2.15 -9.52 -23.96
N GLY A 175 2.37 -9.51 -22.63
CA GLY A 175 2.91 -10.64 -21.88
C GLY A 175 1.92 -11.75 -21.54
N ALA A 176 0.61 -11.52 -21.69
CA ALA A 176 -0.40 -12.53 -21.33
C ALA A 176 -0.70 -13.55 -22.45
N ARG A 177 -0.07 -13.44 -23.64
CA ARG A 177 -0.32 -14.35 -24.78
C ARG A 177 0.71 -15.47 -24.93
N GLU A 178 1.71 -15.55 -24.08
CA GLU A 178 2.75 -16.59 -24.19
C GLU A 178 2.48 -17.85 -23.36
N PHE A 179 1.34 -17.93 -22.66
CA PHE A 179 0.98 -19.13 -21.88
C PHE A 179 -0.16 -19.96 -22.51
N THR A 180 -0.48 -19.77 -23.80
CA THR A 180 -1.51 -20.55 -24.49
C THR A 180 -1.03 -21.13 -25.82
N GLU A 181 0.23 -21.58 -25.90
CA GLU A 181 0.68 -22.52 -26.93
C GLU A 181 1.42 -23.72 -26.29
#